data_d9e4eb0db4fad6c08f4fd406a79dd6e1
#
_entry.id   d9e4eb0db4fad6c08f4fd406a79dd6e1
#
_cell.length_a   1.000
_cell.length_b   1.000
_cell.length_c   1.000
_cell.angle_alpha   90.00
_cell.angle_beta   90.00
_cell.angle_gamma   90.00
#
_symmetry.space_group_name_H-M   'P 1'
#
loop_
_entity.id
_entity.type
_entity.pdbx_description
1 polymer ?
#
loop_
_entity_poly.entity_id
_entity_poly.type
_entity_poly.pdbx_seq_one_letter_code
_entity_poly.pdbx_strand_id
1 'polypeptide(L)'
;HSTFIDSILRYEHKGRIHAEINQLKSDSGGTATGRLSMSNPNLQQIPARNKEFGKHIRALFLPDEGKKWGSFDYSQQEPRLVVHYASSVDQGFEGSYDLLKAYENDDADFHQVVAEMADIPRSQAKTINLGMFYGMGKAKLSAELGIDIEQAKAILNAYNERVPFVKMLSNRCMATADKKGCVVTIKGRHCRFDRWEPKTFGIHKSMTRQEAESKYERGSIKRAMTYKALNRLIQGSAADQTKQAMINCYNT
;
A
#
# COMPACT_ATOMS: atom_id res chain seq x y z
N HIS A 1 15.67 -18.82 -15.08
CA HIS A 1 14.97 -20.05 -15.45
C HIS A 1 14.25 -20.65 -14.24
N SER A 2 15.01 -21.04 -13.22
CA SER A 2 14.46 -21.68 -12.00
C SER A 2 13.41 -20.87 -11.26
N THR A 3 13.55 -19.54 -11.20
CA THR A 3 12.65 -18.67 -10.41
C THR A 3 11.25 -18.57 -11.00
N PHE A 4 11.09 -18.57 -12.32
CA PHE A 4 9.80 -18.32 -12.95
C PHE A 4 9.23 -19.52 -13.72
N ILE A 5 10.08 -20.39 -14.27
CA ILE A 5 9.63 -21.53 -15.06
C ILE A 5 9.52 -22.76 -14.17
N ASP A 6 10.63 -23.23 -13.62
CA ASP A 6 10.65 -24.47 -12.84
C ASP A 6 9.81 -24.35 -11.56
N SER A 7 9.82 -23.18 -10.90
CA SER A 7 9.03 -22.92 -9.70
C SER A 7 7.52 -22.91 -9.95
N ILE A 8 7.07 -22.64 -11.18
CA ILE A 8 5.65 -22.64 -11.57
C ILE A 8 5.26 -24.01 -12.11
N LEU A 9 6.06 -24.57 -13.05
CA LEU A 9 5.74 -25.83 -13.74
C LEU A 9 5.63 -27.03 -12.80
N ARG A 10 6.35 -27.05 -11.68
CA ARG A 10 6.21 -28.12 -10.66
C ARG A 10 4.80 -28.21 -10.04
N TYR A 11 3.98 -27.17 -10.20
CA TYR A 11 2.58 -27.12 -9.74
C TYR A 11 1.59 -27.35 -10.90
N GLU A 12 2.10 -27.72 -12.08
CA GLU A 12 1.24 -28.07 -13.21
C GLU A 12 0.50 -29.39 -12.88
N HIS A 13 -0.80 -29.40 -13.14
CA HIS A 13 -1.63 -30.60 -13.10
C HIS A 13 -2.65 -30.55 -14.24
N LYS A 14 -2.60 -31.53 -15.13
CA LYS A 14 -3.53 -31.65 -16.27
C LYS A 14 -3.62 -30.37 -17.13
N GLY A 15 -2.48 -29.77 -17.43
CA GLY A 15 -2.40 -28.55 -18.22
C GLY A 15 -2.77 -27.26 -17.48
N ARG A 16 -2.94 -27.31 -16.15
CA ARG A 16 -3.32 -26.16 -15.33
C ARG A 16 -2.34 -25.90 -14.20
N ILE A 17 -2.24 -24.65 -13.80
CA ILE A 17 -1.53 -24.23 -12.59
C ILE A 17 -2.56 -23.82 -11.54
N HIS A 18 -2.50 -24.47 -10.39
CA HIS A 18 -3.37 -24.20 -9.25
C HIS A 18 -2.56 -23.53 -8.14
N ALA A 19 -2.82 -22.25 -7.90
CA ALA A 19 -2.21 -21.51 -6.79
C ALA A 19 -3.16 -21.49 -5.58
N GLU A 20 -2.58 -21.48 -4.39
CA GLU A 20 -3.31 -21.21 -3.16
C GLU A 20 -3.56 -19.70 -3.04
N ILE A 21 -4.80 -19.30 -2.78
CA ILE A 21 -5.18 -17.90 -2.57
C ILE A 21 -5.41 -17.66 -1.08
N ASN A 22 -4.51 -16.87 -0.46
CA ASN A 22 -4.61 -16.50 0.94
C ASN A 22 -5.46 -15.24 1.08
N GLN A 23 -6.66 -15.37 1.58
CA GLN A 23 -7.61 -14.26 1.77
C GLN A 23 -7.38 -13.51 3.10
N LEU A 24 -6.92 -14.22 4.13
CA LEU A 24 -6.67 -13.70 5.48
C LEU A 24 -5.21 -13.85 5.86
N LYS A 25 -4.73 -13.00 6.75
CA LYS A 25 -3.40 -13.13 7.35
C LYS A 25 -3.40 -14.30 8.34
N SER A 26 -2.47 -15.23 8.13
CA SER A 26 -2.16 -16.35 9.02
C SER A 26 -0.64 -16.45 9.20
N ASP A 27 -0.19 -17.45 9.94
CA ASP A 27 1.24 -17.73 10.10
C ASP A 27 1.88 -18.25 8.80
N SER A 28 1.10 -18.92 7.95
CA SER A 28 1.53 -19.50 6.67
C SER A 28 1.41 -18.53 5.48
N GLY A 29 0.68 -17.43 5.59
CA GLY A 29 0.49 -16.53 4.45
C GLY A 29 -0.44 -15.34 4.71
N GLY A 30 -0.88 -14.72 3.61
CA GLY A 30 -1.77 -13.57 3.66
C GLY A 30 -1.08 -12.24 3.98
N THR A 31 -1.83 -11.14 3.92
CA THR A 31 -1.31 -9.78 4.12
C THR A 31 -2.01 -9.08 5.28
N ALA A 32 -1.29 -8.22 6.00
CA ALA A 32 -1.84 -7.41 7.10
C ALA A 32 -2.85 -6.36 6.60
N THR A 33 -2.84 -6.02 5.32
CA THR A 33 -3.73 -5.04 4.71
C THR A 33 -5.03 -5.68 4.19
N GLY A 34 -5.11 -7.02 4.12
CA GLY A 34 -6.26 -7.74 3.56
C GLY A 34 -6.22 -7.89 2.04
N ARG A 35 -5.13 -7.49 1.37
CA ARG A 35 -4.92 -7.88 -0.03
C ARG A 35 -4.82 -9.39 -0.13
N LEU A 36 -5.30 -9.96 -1.23
CA LEU A 36 -5.04 -11.35 -1.56
C LEU A 36 -3.54 -11.57 -1.76
N SER A 37 -3.03 -12.70 -1.31
CA SER A 37 -1.70 -13.17 -1.69
C SER A 37 -1.79 -14.59 -2.22
N MET A 38 -0.82 -14.98 -3.02
CA MET A 38 -0.76 -16.31 -3.61
C MET A 38 0.50 -17.04 -3.16
N SER A 39 0.37 -18.36 -3.00
CA SER A 39 1.45 -19.29 -2.72
C SER A 39 1.23 -20.58 -3.50
N ASN A 40 2.26 -21.36 -3.67
CA ASN A 40 2.26 -22.70 -4.24
C ASN A 40 1.56 -22.83 -5.62
N PRO A 41 1.98 -22.04 -6.66
CA PRO A 41 3.03 -21.01 -6.72
C PRO A 41 2.49 -19.59 -6.49
N ASN A 42 3.40 -18.63 -6.26
CA ASN A 42 3.01 -17.21 -6.22
C ASN A 42 2.92 -16.62 -7.63
N LEU A 43 1.75 -16.71 -8.25
CA LEU A 43 1.47 -16.18 -9.60
C LEU A 43 1.49 -14.64 -9.66
N GLN A 44 1.42 -13.94 -8.51
CA GLN A 44 1.53 -12.47 -8.49
C GLN A 44 2.94 -11.96 -8.77
N GLN A 45 3.95 -12.84 -8.73
CA GLN A 45 5.34 -12.52 -9.05
C GLN A 45 5.68 -12.68 -10.53
N ILE A 46 4.75 -13.12 -11.38
CA ILE A 46 4.99 -13.22 -12.83
C ILE A 46 5.38 -11.83 -13.35
N PRO A 47 6.55 -11.70 -14.02
CA PRO A 47 7.08 -10.40 -14.40
C PRO A 47 6.17 -9.71 -15.42
N ALA A 48 5.66 -8.53 -15.07
CA ALA A 48 4.81 -7.72 -15.93
C ALA A 48 5.60 -6.60 -16.65
N ARG A 49 6.63 -6.07 -15.96
CA ARG A 49 7.38 -4.89 -16.44
C ARG A 49 8.62 -5.23 -17.24
N ASN A 50 9.08 -6.48 -17.21
CA ASN A 50 10.20 -6.92 -18.02
C ASN A 50 9.74 -7.04 -19.47
N LYS A 51 10.34 -6.21 -20.35
CA LYS A 51 9.94 -6.14 -21.76
C LYS A 51 10.33 -7.39 -22.56
N GLU A 52 11.39 -8.06 -22.15
CA GLU A 52 11.95 -9.21 -22.86
C GLU A 52 11.25 -10.50 -22.45
N PHE A 53 11.20 -10.82 -21.16
CA PHE A 53 10.68 -12.11 -20.69
C PHE A 53 9.22 -12.05 -20.21
N GLY A 54 8.76 -10.88 -19.76
CA GLY A 54 7.43 -10.73 -19.16
C GLY A 54 6.30 -11.12 -20.11
N LYS A 55 6.38 -10.70 -21.37
CA LYS A 55 5.39 -11.05 -22.40
C LYS A 55 5.38 -12.55 -22.70
N HIS A 56 6.55 -13.16 -22.83
CA HIS A 56 6.66 -14.59 -23.15
C HIS A 56 6.12 -15.47 -22.03
N ILE A 57 6.47 -15.18 -20.77
CA ILE A 57 5.98 -15.96 -19.62
C ILE A 57 4.46 -15.79 -19.48
N ARG A 58 3.93 -14.58 -19.65
CA ARG A 58 2.48 -14.33 -19.57
C ARG A 58 1.70 -14.99 -20.69
N ALA A 59 2.27 -15.09 -21.88
CA ALA A 59 1.66 -15.75 -23.03
C ALA A 59 1.50 -17.27 -22.84
N LEU A 60 2.16 -17.88 -21.86
CA LEU A 60 1.97 -19.29 -21.52
C LEU A 60 0.65 -19.57 -20.79
N PHE A 61 0.02 -18.55 -20.21
CA PHE A 61 -1.25 -18.66 -19.52
C PHE A 61 -2.38 -18.36 -20.51
N LEU A 62 -3.08 -19.40 -20.92
CA LEU A 62 -4.15 -19.32 -21.91
C LEU A 62 -5.53 -19.44 -21.23
N PRO A 63 -6.56 -18.79 -21.76
CA PRO A 63 -7.94 -19.07 -21.36
C PRO A 63 -8.34 -20.47 -21.87
N ASP A 64 -9.41 -21.01 -21.29
CA ASP A 64 -10.05 -22.22 -21.83
C ASP A 64 -10.55 -21.98 -23.26
N GLU A 65 -10.70 -23.06 -24.03
CA GLU A 65 -11.26 -23.00 -25.38
C GLU A 65 -12.62 -22.27 -25.38
N GLY A 66 -12.79 -21.34 -26.30
CA GLY A 66 -13.98 -20.49 -26.38
C GLY A 66 -14.10 -19.41 -25.31
N LYS A 67 -13.14 -19.28 -24.39
CA LYS A 67 -13.08 -18.24 -23.37
C LYS A 67 -12.07 -17.15 -23.74
N LYS A 68 -12.15 -16.02 -23.05
CA LYS A 68 -11.22 -14.88 -23.19
C LYS A 68 -10.73 -14.43 -21.82
N TRP A 69 -9.51 -13.89 -21.76
CA TRP A 69 -9.02 -13.15 -20.61
C TRP A 69 -9.53 -11.73 -20.64
N GLY A 70 -10.13 -11.27 -19.52
CA GLY A 70 -10.38 -9.87 -19.24
C GLY A 70 -9.40 -9.38 -18.18
N SER A 71 -8.79 -8.22 -18.40
CA SER A 71 -7.94 -7.55 -17.40
C SER A 71 -8.57 -6.22 -17.04
N PHE A 72 -8.93 -6.06 -15.78
CA PHE A 72 -9.56 -4.86 -15.24
C PHE A 72 -8.71 -4.32 -14.10
N ASP A 73 -8.32 -3.07 -14.19
CA ASP A 73 -7.49 -2.41 -13.18
C ASP A 73 -8.06 -1.04 -12.83
N TYR A 74 -8.06 -0.72 -11.53
CA TYR A 74 -8.48 0.61 -11.08
C TYR A 74 -7.40 1.65 -11.39
N SER A 75 -7.77 2.71 -12.08
CA SER A 75 -6.88 3.84 -12.30
C SER A 75 -6.61 4.57 -10.99
N GLN A 76 -5.35 4.63 -10.57
CA GLN A 76 -4.90 5.41 -9.41
C GLN A 76 -5.68 5.13 -8.11
N GLN A 77 -6.02 3.88 -7.84
CA GLN A 77 -6.89 3.50 -6.71
C GLN A 77 -6.41 4.07 -5.37
N GLU A 78 -5.13 3.87 -5.01
CA GLU A 78 -4.58 4.34 -3.74
C GLU A 78 -4.51 5.87 -3.64
N PRO A 79 -4.04 6.62 -4.64
CA PRO A 79 -4.12 8.08 -4.67
C PRO A 79 -5.54 8.63 -4.48
N ARG A 80 -6.52 8.08 -5.19
CA ARG A 80 -7.95 8.48 -5.04
C ARG A 80 -8.44 8.27 -3.61
N LEU A 81 -8.05 7.16 -2.96
CA LEU A 81 -8.39 6.91 -1.56
C LEU A 81 -7.72 7.90 -0.58
N VAL A 82 -6.47 8.30 -0.84
CA VAL A 82 -5.79 9.32 -0.03
C VAL A 82 -6.55 10.64 -0.08
N VAL A 83 -6.93 11.08 -1.28
CA VAL A 83 -7.72 12.31 -1.48
C VAL A 83 -9.08 12.19 -0.81
N HIS A 84 -9.77 11.06 -0.99
CA HIS A 84 -11.06 10.80 -0.34
C HIS A 84 -10.97 10.94 1.19
N TYR A 85 -10.01 10.28 1.82
CA TYR A 85 -9.85 10.39 3.27
C TYR A 85 -9.39 11.77 3.74
N ALA A 86 -8.56 12.45 2.97
CA ALA A 86 -8.10 13.79 3.31
C ALA A 86 -9.22 14.83 3.21
N SER A 87 -10.12 14.72 2.24
CA SER A 87 -11.26 15.60 2.06
C SER A 87 -12.46 15.28 2.97
N SER A 88 -12.58 14.03 3.46
CA SER A 88 -13.67 13.57 4.32
C SER A 88 -13.50 13.92 5.81
N VAL A 89 -12.40 14.54 6.23
CA VAL A 89 -12.27 15.07 7.59
C VAL A 89 -13.04 16.40 7.71
N ASP A 90 -13.48 16.74 8.94
CA ASP A 90 -14.16 17.98 9.19
C ASP A 90 -13.38 19.16 8.59
N GLN A 91 -14.00 19.91 7.68
CA GLN A 91 -13.42 21.01 6.89
C GLN A 91 -12.33 20.58 5.87
N GLY A 92 -12.05 19.28 5.71
CA GLY A 92 -10.98 18.77 4.84
C GLY A 92 -9.58 19.27 5.22
N PHE A 93 -8.56 18.61 4.70
CA PHE A 93 -7.20 19.14 4.79
C PHE A 93 -6.91 20.07 3.61
N GLU A 94 -6.14 21.13 3.85
CA GLU A 94 -5.74 22.11 2.85
C GLU A 94 -5.20 21.45 1.56
N GLY A 95 -5.71 21.88 0.40
CA GLY A 95 -5.37 21.35 -0.93
C GLY A 95 -6.04 20.02 -1.31
N SER A 96 -6.74 19.34 -0.40
CA SER A 96 -7.39 18.06 -0.71
C SER A 96 -8.66 18.22 -1.56
N TYR A 97 -9.41 19.30 -1.39
CA TYR A 97 -10.64 19.54 -2.15
C TYR A 97 -10.41 19.87 -3.62
N ASP A 98 -9.36 20.61 -3.95
CA ASP A 98 -9.05 20.95 -5.34
C ASP A 98 -8.72 19.67 -6.12
N LEU A 99 -8.00 18.75 -5.48
CA LEU A 99 -7.68 17.47 -6.05
C LEU A 99 -8.88 16.53 -6.12
N LEU A 100 -9.80 16.60 -5.15
CA LEU A 100 -11.08 15.88 -5.21
C LEU A 100 -11.88 16.29 -6.43
N LYS A 101 -12.07 17.60 -6.65
CA LYS A 101 -12.78 18.13 -7.82
C LYS A 101 -12.11 17.74 -9.14
N ALA A 102 -10.78 17.76 -9.20
CA ALA A 102 -10.04 17.30 -10.38
C ALA A 102 -10.31 15.82 -10.68
N TYR A 103 -10.41 14.97 -9.65
CA TYR A 103 -10.80 13.55 -9.81
C TYR A 103 -12.25 13.33 -10.22
N GLU A 104 -13.18 14.19 -9.80
CA GLU A 104 -14.59 14.14 -10.22
C GLU A 104 -14.76 14.40 -11.71
N ASN A 105 -13.89 15.20 -12.30
CA ASN A 105 -13.86 15.51 -13.73
C ASN A 105 -13.05 14.53 -14.58
N ASP A 106 -12.55 13.41 -13.99
CA ASP A 106 -11.70 12.38 -14.61
C ASP A 106 -10.36 12.88 -15.20
N ASP A 107 -10.00 14.15 -15.00
CA ASP A 107 -8.81 14.79 -15.57
C ASP A 107 -7.57 14.71 -14.68
N ALA A 108 -7.66 14.12 -13.48
CA ALA A 108 -6.56 14.17 -12.53
C ALA A 108 -5.60 12.97 -12.62
N ASP A 109 -4.35 13.27 -12.94
CA ASP A 109 -3.22 12.41 -12.59
C ASP A 109 -2.56 12.94 -11.30
N PHE A 110 -2.82 12.28 -10.17
CA PHE A 110 -2.26 12.66 -8.86
C PHE A 110 -0.74 12.84 -8.91
N HIS A 111 -0.04 11.98 -9.64
CA HIS A 111 1.41 12.07 -9.72
C HIS A 111 1.85 13.27 -10.55
N GLN A 112 1.09 13.64 -11.58
CA GLN A 112 1.34 14.82 -12.38
C GLN A 112 1.03 16.09 -11.58
N VAL A 113 -0.12 16.16 -10.91
CA VAL A 113 -0.49 17.30 -10.06
C VAL A 113 0.55 17.52 -8.97
N VAL A 114 0.99 16.46 -8.30
CA VAL A 114 2.05 16.56 -7.28
C VAL A 114 3.38 16.97 -7.89
N ALA A 115 3.72 16.50 -9.09
CA ALA A 115 4.92 16.89 -9.80
C ALA A 115 4.94 18.41 -10.07
N GLU A 116 3.84 18.95 -10.55
CA GLU A 116 3.65 20.38 -10.81
C GLU A 116 3.68 21.21 -9.51
N MET A 117 2.93 20.77 -8.49
CA MET A 117 2.90 21.44 -7.18
C MET A 117 4.28 21.46 -6.50
N ALA A 118 5.07 20.41 -6.63
CA ALA A 118 6.37 20.26 -5.98
C ALA A 118 7.55 20.66 -6.87
N ASP A 119 7.29 21.03 -8.12
CA ASP A 119 8.31 21.37 -9.13
C ASP A 119 9.38 20.27 -9.28
N ILE A 120 8.91 19.03 -9.48
CA ILE A 120 9.73 17.83 -9.64
C ILE A 120 9.25 16.99 -10.83
N PRO A 121 10.13 16.16 -11.44
CA PRO A 121 9.69 15.23 -12.48
C PRO A 121 8.59 14.26 -12.01
N ARG A 122 7.61 13.98 -12.88
CA ARG A 122 6.49 13.07 -12.57
C ARG A 122 6.93 11.68 -12.05
N SER A 123 8.04 11.16 -12.55
CA SER A 123 8.61 9.89 -12.11
C SER A 123 9.07 9.94 -10.64
N GLN A 124 9.67 11.08 -10.23
CA GLN A 124 10.03 11.31 -8.83
C GLN A 124 8.79 11.52 -7.97
N ALA A 125 7.81 12.32 -8.42
CA ALA A 125 6.55 12.50 -7.73
C ALA A 125 5.85 11.16 -7.47
N LYS A 126 5.83 10.24 -8.43
CA LYS A 126 5.30 8.89 -8.25
C LYS A 126 6.02 8.11 -7.15
N THR A 127 7.35 8.15 -7.14
CA THR A 127 8.16 7.47 -6.11
C THR A 127 7.91 8.07 -4.73
N ILE A 128 7.86 9.40 -4.63
CA ILE A 128 7.60 10.12 -3.38
C ILE A 128 6.19 9.83 -2.88
N ASN A 129 5.17 9.96 -3.72
CA ASN A 129 3.77 9.71 -3.35
C ASN A 129 3.59 8.28 -2.77
N LEU A 130 4.04 7.28 -3.50
CA LEU A 130 3.99 5.90 -3.02
C LEU A 130 4.80 5.75 -1.73
N GLY A 131 5.99 6.32 -1.68
CA GLY A 131 6.84 6.30 -0.49
C GLY A 131 6.18 6.92 0.73
N MET A 132 5.54 8.08 0.58
CA MET A 132 4.83 8.77 1.66
C MET A 132 3.64 7.95 2.18
N PHE A 133 2.89 7.30 1.30
CA PHE A 133 1.81 6.39 1.70
C PHE A 133 2.31 5.18 2.48
N TYR A 134 3.56 4.77 2.25
CA TYR A 134 4.23 3.67 2.95
C TYR A 134 5.09 4.10 4.14
N GLY A 135 5.07 5.38 4.51
CA GLY A 135 5.86 5.92 5.63
C GLY A 135 7.36 5.98 5.33
N MET A 136 7.72 6.25 4.07
CA MET A 136 9.11 6.37 3.65
C MET A 136 9.77 7.60 4.28
N GLY A 137 10.93 7.39 4.91
CA GLY A 137 11.78 8.47 5.41
C GLY A 137 12.90 8.85 4.42
N LYS A 138 13.65 9.91 4.77
CA LYS A 138 14.72 10.48 3.94
C LYS A 138 15.77 9.46 3.48
N ALA A 139 16.19 8.54 4.34
CA ALA A 139 17.21 7.55 3.99
C ALA A 139 16.74 6.59 2.89
N LYS A 140 15.46 6.16 2.95
CA LYS A 140 14.90 5.31 1.90
C LYS A 140 14.68 6.08 0.61
N LEU A 141 14.23 7.34 0.67
CA LEU A 141 14.08 8.18 -0.51
C LEU A 141 15.43 8.43 -1.20
N SER A 142 16.48 8.73 -0.42
CA SER A 142 17.85 8.88 -0.91
C SER A 142 18.30 7.64 -1.71
N ALA A 143 18.09 6.45 -1.16
CA ALA A 143 18.45 5.19 -1.82
C ALA A 143 17.62 4.92 -3.10
N GLU A 144 16.32 5.22 -3.09
CA GLU A 144 15.41 4.99 -4.23
C GLU A 144 15.68 5.95 -5.41
N LEU A 145 16.09 7.19 -5.11
CA LEU A 145 16.37 8.20 -6.14
C LEU A 145 17.85 8.29 -6.50
N GLY A 146 18.74 7.60 -5.76
CA GLY A 146 20.19 7.69 -5.97
C GLY A 146 20.79 9.08 -5.66
N ILE A 147 20.21 9.81 -4.69
CA ILE A 147 20.63 11.15 -4.26
C ILE A 147 21.14 11.13 -2.82
N ASP A 148 21.82 12.17 -2.38
CA ASP A 148 22.25 12.28 -0.99
C ASP A 148 21.08 12.52 -0.01
N ILE A 149 21.36 12.33 1.30
CA ILE A 149 20.33 12.42 2.35
C ILE A 149 19.81 13.86 2.52
N GLU A 150 20.63 14.87 2.33
CA GLU A 150 20.21 16.28 2.47
C GLU A 150 19.33 16.70 1.29
N GLN A 151 19.65 16.26 0.07
CA GLN A 151 18.79 16.44 -1.10
C GLN A 151 17.45 15.73 -0.90
N ALA A 152 17.45 14.49 -0.43
CA ALA A 152 16.22 13.76 -0.12
C ALA A 152 15.37 14.47 0.94
N LYS A 153 16.02 15.06 1.96
CA LYS A 153 15.34 15.84 3.01
C LYS A 153 14.73 17.13 2.44
N ALA A 154 15.47 17.85 1.58
CA ALA A 154 14.97 19.06 0.92
C ALA A 154 13.73 18.77 0.07
N ILE A 155 13.77 17.70 -0.74
CA ILE A 155 12.64 17.25 -1.55
C ILE A 155 11.42 16.90 -0.68
N LEU A 156 11.61 16.14 0.42
CA LEU A 156 10.52 15.80 1.33
C LEU A 156 9.92 17.02 2.03
N ASN A 157 10.73 18.02 2.37
CA ASN A 157 10.25 19.25 2.96
C ASN A 157 9.41 20.04 1.94
N ALA A 158 9.92 20.27 0.74
CA ALA A 158 9.20 20.94 -0.35
C ALA A 158 7.88 20.21 -0.68
N TYR A 159 7.90 18.88 -0.73
CA TYR A 159 6.69 18.07 -0.89
C TYR A 159 5.67 18.32 0.22
N ASN A 160 6.11 18.26 1.49
CA ASN A 160 5.21 18.44 2.64
C ASN A 160 4.64 19.85 2.75
N GLU A 161 5.36 20.87 2.26
CA GLU A 161 4.90 22.25 2.19
C GLU A 161 3.84 22.46 1.09
N ARG A 162 4.02 21.81 -0.05
CA ARG A 162 3.14 21.96 -1.21
C ARG A 162 1.98 20.96 -1.26
N VAL A 163 2.12 19.80 -0.58
CA VAL A 163 1.10 18.74 -0.49
C VAL A 163 0.86 18.37 0.98
N PRO A 164 0.43 19.33 1.84
CA PRO A 164 0.38 19.13 3.29
C PRO A 164 -0.62 18.06 3.72
N PHE A 165 -1.70 17.86 2.99
CA PHE A 165 -2.78 16.94 3.35
C PHE A 165 -2.32 15.48 3.51
N VAL A 166 -1.31 15.02 2.76
CA VAL A 166 -0.78 13.66 2.87
C VAL A 166 -0.14 13.44 4.23
N LYS A 167 0.70 14.39 4.66
CA LYS A 167 1.35 14.36 5.98
C LYS A 167 0.35 14.53 7.11
N MET A 168 -0.62 15.43 6.96
CA MET A 168 -1.69 15.65 7.94
C MET A 168 -2.53 14.38 8.13
N LEU A 169 -2.93 13.72 7.03
CA LEU A 169 -3.65 12.45 7.07
C LEU A 169 -2.81 11.35 7.73
N SER A 170 -1.52 11.26 7.41
CA SER A 170 -0.59 10.31 8.03
C SER A 170 -0.52 10.49 9.54
N ASN A 171 -0.34 11.73 10.00
CA ASN A 171 -0.28 12.06 11.43
C ASN A 171 -1.60 11.71 12.13
N ARG A 172 -2.75 12.01 11.52
CA ARG A 172 -4.07 11.65 12.04
C ARG A 172 -4.26 10.14 12.15
N CYS A 173 -3.83 9.38 11.13
CA CYS A 173 -3.87 7.93 11.15
C CYS A 173 -3.00 7.35 12.27
N MET A 174 -1.78 7.87 12.45
CA MET A 174 -0.88 7.45 13.53
C MET A 174 -1.48 7.73 14.90
N ALA A 175 -1.97 8.94 15.14
CA ALA A 175 -2.61 9.31 16.40
C ALA A 175 -3.86 8.43 16.69
N THR A 176 -4.64 8.12 15.66
CA THR A 176 -5.79 7.22 15.76
C THR A 176 -5.36 5.80 16.13
N ALA A 177 -4.33 5.28 15.47
CA ALA A 177 -3.78 3.96 15.74
C ALA A 177 -3.20 3.87 17.17
N ASP A 178 -2.49 4.90 17.63
CA ASP A 178 -1.96 4.96 18.99
C ASP A 178 -3.08 4.97 20.03
N LYS A 179 -4.09 5.83 19.84
CA LYS A 179 -5.20 6.01 20.80
C LYS A 179 -6.18 4.84 20.78
N LYS A 180 -6.69 4.46 19.58
CA LYS A 180 -7.76 3.45 19.42
C LYS A 180 -7.23 2.03 19.19
N GLY A 181 -5.95 1.86 18.87
CA GLY A 181 -5.34 0.58 18.54
C GLY A 181 -5.69 0.05 17.15
N CYS A 182 -6.37 0.81 16.32
CA CYS A 182 -6.71 0.43 14.95
C CYS A 182 -6.98 1.65 14.07
N VAL A 183 -6.91 1.45 12.77
CA VAL A 183 -7.57 2.28 11.75
C VAL A 183 -8.67 1.46 11.08
N VAL A 184 -9.70 2.13 10.55
CA VAL A 184 -10.89 1.49 9.97
C VAL A 184 -10.97 1.81 8.49
N THR A 185 -11.04 0.78 7.65
CA THR A 185 -11.12 0.92 6.20
C THR A 185 -12.48 1.39 5.73
N ILE A 186 -12.61 1.70 4.44
CA ILE A 186 -13.84 2.22 3.81
C ILE A 186 -15.06 1.28 3.98
N LYS A 187 -14.83 -0.02 4.15
CA LYS A 187 -15.88 -1.03 4.40
C LYS A 187 -16.00 -1.43 5.88
N GLY A 188 -15.44 -0.64 6.79
CA GLY A 188 -15.56 -0.88 8.24
C GLY A 188 -14.61 -1.94 8.80
N ARG A 189 -13.65 -2.44 8.03
CA ARG A 189 -12.70 -3.44 8.53
C ARG A 189 -11.63 -2.79 9.39
N HIS A 190 -11.37 -3.38 10.57
CA HIS A 190 -10.39 -2.90 11.54
C HIS A 190 -8.99 -3.42 11.21
N CYS A 191 -8.05 -2.52 10.95
CA CYS A 191 -6.63 -2.82 10.83
C CYS A 191 -5.95 -2.53 12.17
N ARG A 192 -5.72 -3.60 12.97
CA ARG A 192 -5.28 -3.50 14.38
C ARG A 192 -3.78 -3.31 14.54
N PHE A 193 -3.39 -2.67 15.65
CA PHE A 193 -2.02 -2.44 16.11
C PHE A 193 -1.89 -2.99 17.54
N ASP A 194 -1.87 -4.32 17.68
CA ASP A 194 -1.94 -5.03 18.96
C ASP A 194 -0.56 -5.36 19.56
N ARG A 195 0.52 -4.97 18.86
CA ARG A 195 1.90 -5.15 19.32
C ARG A 195 2.40 -3.86 19.99
N TRP A 196 3.36 -4.03 20.89
CA TRP A 196 3.94 -2.94 21.68
C TRP A 196 5.45 -2.92 21.55
N GLU A 197 6.06 -1.76 21.75
CA GLU A 197 7.50 -1.54 21.74
C GLU A 197 7.88 -0.44 22.74
N PRO A 198 9.13 -0.41 23.23
CA PRO A 198 9.59 0.70 24.06
C PRO A 198 9.64 2.00 23.25
N LYS A 199 9.45 3.14 23.95
CA LYS A 199 9.57 4.47 23.34
C LYS A 199 11.02 4.85 23.02
N THR A 200 12.00 4.07 23.48
CA THR A 200 13.42 4.32 23.26
C THR A 200 13.74 4.35 21.76
N PHE A 201 14.39 5.42 21.33
CA PHE A 201 14.77 5.61 19.94
C PHE A 201 15.69 4.48 19.45
N GLY A 202 15.42 3.99 18.25
CA GLY A 202 16.23 2.93 17.60
C GLY A 202 15.91 1.50 18.05
N ILE A 203 15.05 1.28 19.04
CA ILE A 203 14.64 -0.07 19.46
C ILE A 203 13.25 -0.36 18.90
N HIS A 204 13.20 -1.16 17.82
CA HIS A 204 11.96 -1.60 17.17
C HIS A 204 11.68 -3.08 17.43
N LYS A 205 11.59 -3.47 18.69
CA LYS A 205 11.29 -4.86 19.08
C LYS A 205 9.81 -4.99 19.43
N SER A 206 9.03 -5.41 18.44
CA SER A 206 7.59 -5.62 18.59
C SER A 206 7.29 -6.86 19.45
N MET A 207 6.48 -6.70 20.50
CA MET A 207 6.12 -7.75 21.45
C MET A 207 4.65 -7.66 21.85
N THR A 208 4.14 -8.65 22.58
CA THR A 208 2.80 -8.57 23.19
C THR A 208 2.74 -7.49 24.25
N ARG A 209 1.54 -7.04 24.61
CA ARG A 209 1.38 -6.05 25.68
C ARG A 209 1.91 -6.57 27.02
N GLN A 210 1.60 -7.81 27.35
CA GLN A 210 2.04 -8.45 28.58
C GLN A 210 3.57 -8.52 28.67
N GLU A 211 4.25 -8.92 27.58
CA GLU A 211 5.72 -8.92 27.52
C GLU A 211 6.29 -7.50 27.66
N ALA A 212 5.64 -6.48 27.07
CA ALA A 212 6.11 -5.10 27.17
C ALA A 212 5.98 -4.57 28.60
N GLU A 213 4.83 -4.80 29.24
CA GLU A 213 4.56 -4.37 30.63
C GLU A 213 5.42 -5.14 31.66
N SER A 214 5.92 -6.34 31.34
CA SER A 214 6.85 -7.08 32.21
C SER A 214 8.29 -6.59 32.11
N LYS A 215 8.69 -5.97 30.98
CA LYS A 215 10.07 -5.56 30.69
C LYS A 215 10.32 -4.06 30.86
N TYR A 216 9.29 -3.26 30.74
CA TYR A 216 9.38 -1.80 30.72
C TYR A 216 8.29 -1.18 31.56
N GLU A 217 8.57 -0.02 32.15
CA GLU A 217 7.55 0.77 32.83
C GLU A 217 6.39 1.12 31.87
N ARG A 218 5.17 1.11 32.40
CA ARG A 218 3.95 1.31 31.60
C ARG A 218 3.95 2.62 30.80
N GLY A 219 4.54 3.69 31.33
CA GLY A 219 4.69 4.98 30.67
C GLY A 219 5.75 5.03 29.56
N SER A 220 6.67 4.05 29.51
CA SER A 220 7.79 3.96 28.56
C SER A 220 7.51 3.09 27.33
N ILE A 221 6.30 2.53 27.20
CA ILE A 221 5.90 1.73 26.05
C ILE A 221 4.88 2.45 25.18
N LYS A 222 4.84 2.09 23.90
CA LYS A 222 3.89 2.58 22.88
C LYS A 222 3.44 1.44 21.98
N ARG A 223 2.38 1.65 21.20
CA ARG A 223 2.00 0.69 20.15
C ARG A 223 3.06 0.63 19.06
N ALA A 224 3.40 -0.57 18.65
CA ALA A 224 4.40 -0.81 17.63
C ALA A 224 3.86 -0.53 16.22
N MET A 225 4.73 -0.05 15.34
CA MET A 225 4.48 0.11 13.90
C MET A 225 3.33 1.06 13.53
N THR A 226 2.93 1.99 14.40
CA THR A 226 1.84 2.94 14.10
C THR A 226 2.16 3.87 12.94
N TYR A 227 3.43 4.06 12.59
CA TYR A 227 3.86 4.76 11.37
C TYR A 227 3.32 4.11 10.07
N LYS A 228 2.88 2.85 10.12
CA LYS A 228 2.24 2.14 9.00
C LYS A 228 0.73 2.38 8.93
N ALA A 229 0.15 3.24 9.77
CA ALA A 229 -1.29 3.38 9.88
C ALA A 229 -1.94 3.90 8.59
N LEU A 230 -1.34 4.91 7.94
CA LEU A 230 -1.81 5.39 6.64
C LEU A 230 -1.76 4.27 5.59
N ASN A 231 -0.65 3.55 5.50
CA ASN A 231 -0.52 2.42 4.58
C ASN A 231 -1.61 1.37 4.78
N ARG A 232 -1.86 0.97 6.05
CA ARG A 232 -2.91 -0.02 6.37
C ARG A 232 -4.30 0.49 6.02
N LEU A 233 -4.58 1.77 6.24
CA LEU A 233 -5.85 2.39 5.86
C LEU A 233 -6.05 2.35 4.34
N ILE A 234 -5.09 2.85 3.58
CA ILE A 234 -5.21 3.02 2.13
C ILE A 234 -5.19 1.66 1.41
N GLN A 235 -4.18 0.82 1.66
CA GLN A 235 -4.13 -0.51 1.05
C GLN A 235 -5.28 -1.40 1.50
N GLY A 236 -5.71 -1.26 2.75
CA GLY A 236 -6.86 -1.99 3.27
C GLY A 236 -8.14 -1.60 2.56
N SER A 237 -8.39 -0.31 2.37
CA SER A 237 -9.56 0.19 1.64
C SER A 237 -9.52 -0.18 0.16
N ALA A 238 -8.35 -0.15 -0.48
CA ALA A 238 -8.15 -0.63 -1.84
C ALA A 238 -8.47 -2.13 -1.97
N ALA A 239 -8.01 -2.94 -1.02
CA ALA A 239 -8.35 -4.37 -0.99
C ALA A 239 -9.85 -4.61 -0.82
N ASP A 240 -10.51 -3.83 0.02
CA ASP A 240 -11.96 -3.93 0.24
C ASP A 240 -12.75 -3.57 -1.02
N GLN A 241 -12.36 -2.53 -1.74
CA GLN A 241 -12.98 -2.16 -3.03
C GLN A 241 -12.78 -3.25 -4.08
N THR A 242 -11.55 -3.77 -4.21
CA THR A 242 -11.24 -4.83 -5.18
C THR A 242 -12.06 -6.09 -4.89
N LYS A 243 -12.16 -6.51 -3.64
CA LYS A 243 -12.97 -7.68 -3.24
C LYS A 243 -14.46 -7.45 -3.52
N GLN A 244 -14.96 -6.24 -3.27
CA GLN A 244 -16.34 -5.89 -3.60
C GLN A 244 -16.60 -5.95 -5.11
N ALA A 245 -15.65 -5.45 -5.92
CA ALA A 245 -15.75 -5.54 -7.38
C ALA A 245 -15.77 -7.00 -7.86
N MET A 246 -14.93 -7.87 -7.28
CA MET A 246 -14.95 -9.31 -7.59
C MET A 246 -16.31 -9.94 -7.30
N ILE A 247 -16.91 -9.61 -6.15
CA ILE A 247 -18.26 -10.10 -5.79
C ILE A 247 -19.31 -9.57 -6.76
N ASN A 248 -19.24 -8.29 -7.11
CA ASN A 248 -20.18 -7.68 -8.04
C ASN A 248 -20.09 -8.36 -9.43
N CYS A 249 -18.87 -8.55 -9.95
CA CYS A 249 -18.66 -9.25 -11.23
C CYS A 249 -19.11 -10.72 -11.21
N TYR A 250 -19.07 -11.38 -10.06
CA TYR A 250 -19.52 -12.76 -9.93
C TYR A 250 -21.06 -12.87 -9.95
N ASN A 251 -21.75 -11.85 -9.41
CA ASN A 251 -23.22 -11.82 -9.30
C ASN A 251 -23.90 -11.26 -10.56
N THR A 252 -23.13 -10.81 -11.57
CA THR A 252 -23.66 -10.33 -12.86
C THR A 252 -23.72 -11.44 -13.89
#